data_1367dd799c473a0b06cee770c146b1d1
#
_entry.id   1367dd799c473a0b06cee770c146b1d1
#
_cell.length_a   1.000
_cell.length_b   1.000
_cell.length_c   1.000
_cell.angle_alpha   90.00
_cell.angle_beta   90.00
_cell.angle_gamma   90.00
#
_symmetry.space_group_name_H-M   'P 1'
#
loop_
_entity.id
_entity.type
_entity.pdbx_description
1 polymer ?
#
loop_
_entity_poly.entity_id
_entity_poly.type
_entity_poly.pdbx_seq_one_letter_code
_entity_poly.pdbx_strand_id
1 'polypeptide(L)'
;MTSYPADGMVPHHIQGTEFYSHAEAKILAETYYNIGNDFYQTLLPNLQVKNPSQEDIWRLYPAFVNLSFSCEIILKLFYENDYGKIVSGHKLYKDLFNKLSDNSKKIISDLTINAIKNNSESDYTNEMFISDLKKSENTFAHERYSFEIIPGKSYGLQCDFLLTFSRTLNILAKSLK
;
A
#
# COMPACT_ATOMS: atom_id res chain seq x y z
N MET A 1 23.63 -25.62 -30.11
CA MET A 1 23.29 -26.05 -28.72
C MET A 1 24.21 -25.31 -27.77
N THR A 2 23.73 -24.22 -27.21
CA THR A 2 24.46 -23.42 -26.21
C THR A 2 23.93 -23.82 -24.85
N SER A 3 24.76 -24.50 -24.08
CA SER A 3 24.48 -24.88 -22.69
C SER A 3 24.56 -23.65 -21.81
N TYR A 4 23.46 -23.30 -21.16
CA TYR A 4 23.45 -22.36 -20.05
C TYR A 4 24.12 -23.03 -18.83
N PRO A 5 25.03 -22.35 -18.14
CA PRO A 5 25.53 -22.86 -16.87
C PRO A 5 24.41 -22.84 -15.82
N ALA A 6 24.13 -24.02 -15.27
CA ALA A 6 23.22 -24.21 -14.15
C ALA A 6 23.99 -23.95 -12.85
N ASP A 7 24.43 -22.71 -12.64
CA ASP A 7 24.84 -22.29 -11.30
C ASP A 7 23.67 -21.55 -10.68
N GLY A 8 22.81 -22.34 -10.04
CA GLY A 8 21.77 -21.83 -9.16
C GLY A 8 22.40 -21.02 -8.05
N MET A 9 22.34 -19.68 -8.16
CA MET A 9 22.38 -18.84 -6.97
C MET A 9 21.13 -19.14 -6.17
N VAL A 10 21.19 -20.17 -5.33
CA VAL A 10 20.31 -20.31 -4.19
C VAL A 10 20.61 -19.09 -3.31
N PRO A 11 19.63 -18.21 -3.05
CA PRO A 11 19.87 -17.13 -2.09
C PRO A 11 20.32 -17.80 -0.79
N HIS A 12 21.53 -17.51 -0.36
CA HIS A 12 21.97 -17.93 0.97
C HIS A 12 20.89 -17.51 1.95
N HIS A 13 20.36 -18.47 2.71
CA HIS A 13 19.57 -18.18 3.89
C HIS A 13 20.41 -17.28 4.77
N ILE A 14 20.13 -15.98 4.73
CA ILE A 14 20.66 -15.02 5.68
C ILE A 14 19.94 -15.35 6.99
N GLN A 15 20.56 -16.18 7.80
CA GLN A 15 20.25 -16.28 9.22
C GLN A 15 20.73 -14.97 9.87
N GLY A 16 19.82 -14.02 9.97
CA GLY A 16 20.13 -12.75 10.62
C GLY A 16 18.96 -11.81 10.40
N THR A 17 18.41 -11.36 11.46
CA THR A 17 17.27 -10.46 11.60
C THR A 17 17.55 -9.01 11.13
N GLU A 18 18.42 -8.80 10.17
CA GLU A 18 18.70 -7.49 9.58
C GLU A 18 18.17 -7.47 8.15
N PHE A 19 16.85 -7.38 8.03
CA PHE A 19 16.23 -7.04 6.78
C PHE A 19 16.39 -5.54 6.54
N TYR A 20 16.97 -5.18 5.40
CA TYR A 20 17.05 -3.85 4.83
C TYR A 20 17.24 -2.71 5.85
N SER A 21 18.28 -1.94 5.68
CA SER A 21 18.37 -0.68 6.44
C SER A 21 17.06 0.10 6.26
N HIS A 22 16.63 0.86 7.26
CA HIS A 22 15.44 1.73 7.15
C HIS A 22 15.49 2.59 5.88
N ALA A 23 16.69 2.97 5.44
CA ALA A 23 16.90 3.73 4.22
C ALA A 23 16.47 2.93 2.97
N GLU A 24 16.87 1.66 2.87
CA GLU A 24 16.49 0.79 1.73
C GLU A 24 15.00 0.50 1.71
N ALA A 25 14.40 0.24 2.88
CA ALA A 25 12.96 0.03 3.00
C ALA A 25 12.15 1.27 2.58
N LYS A 26 12.62 2.49 2.93
CA LYS A 26 12.00 3.74 2.49
C LYS A 26 12.09 3.92 0.97
N ILE A 27 13.27 3.66 0.38
CA ILE A 27 13.46 3.72 -1.09
C ILE A 27 12.54 2.73 -1.78
N LEU A 28 12.44 1.51 -1.26
CA LEU A 28 11.58 0.47 -1.82
C LEU A 28 10.10 0.89 -1.75
N ALA A 29 9.64 1.41 -0.62
CA ALA A 29 8.28 1.90 -0.46
C ALA A 29 7.96 3.06 -1.41
N GLU A 30 8.87 4.03 -1.55
CA GLU A 30 8.71 5.14 -2.49
C GLU A 30 8.69 4.65 -3.95
N THR A 31 9.49 3.64 -4.29
CA THR A 31 9.49 3.01 -5.62
C THR A 31 8.13 2.38 -5.92
N TYR A 32 7.57 1.60 -5.00
CA TYR A 32 6.24 1.01 -5.18
C TYR A 32 5.14 2.07 -5.25
N TYR A 33 5.24 3.13 -4.44
CA TYR A 33 4.32 4.26 -4.54
C TYR A 33 4.36 4.90 -5.94
N ASN A 34 5.55 5.21 -6.45
CA ASN A 34 5.70 5.85 -7.77
C ASN A 34 5.15 4.96 -8.89
N ILE A 35 5.47 3.66 -8.89
CA ILE A 35 4.92 2.70 -9.86
C ILE A 35 3.38 2.69 -9.79
N GLY A 36 2.81 2.55 -8.60
CA GLY A 36 1.36 2.51 -8.40
C GLY A 36 0.67 3.80 -8.83
N ASN A 37 1.25 4.96 -8.46
CA ASN A 37 0.76 6.27 -8.87
C ASN A 37 0.80 6.46 -10.39
N ASP A 38 1.90 6.10 -11.05
CA ASP A 38 2.05 6.25 -12.50
C ASP A 38 1.04 5.40 -13.27
N PHE A 39 0.82 4.15 -12.84
CA PHE A 39 -0.24 3.31 -13.38
C PHE A 39 -1.62 3.96 -13.21
N TYR A 40 -1.92 4.46 -12.00
CA TYR A 40 -3.20 5.10 -11.73
C TYR A 40 -3.40 6.34 -12.60
N GLN A 41 -2.43 7.26 -12.66
CA GLN A 41 -2.52 8.49 -13.43
C GLN A 41 -2.67 8.23 -14.94
N THR A 42 -2.00 7.20 -15.46
CA THR A 42 -2.12 6.81 -16.86
C THR A 42 -3.53 6.33 -17.22
N LEU A 43 -4.22 5.67 -16.28
CA LEU A 43 -5.56 5.14 -16.50
C LEU A 43 -6.68 6.12 -16.15
N LEU A 44 -6.38 7.15 -15.34
CA LEU A 44 -7.38 8.09 -14.83
C LEU A 44 -8.29 8.69 -15.94
N PRO A 45 -7.81 9.11 -17.12
CA PRO A 45 -8.67 9.61 -18.19
C PRO A 45 -9.71 8.59 -18.66
N ASN A 46 -9.34 7.31 -18.74
CA ASN A 46 -10.25 6.23 -19.17
C ASN A 46 -11.29 5.88 -18.11
N LEU A 47 -10.96 6.14 -16.82
CA LEU A 47 -11.86 5.86 -15.70
C LEU A 47 -12.89 6.97 -15.45
N GLN A 48 -12.60 8.18 -15.90
CA GLN A 48 -13.49 9.34 -15.77
C GLN A 48 -14.63 9.35 -16.81
N VAL A 49 -14.63 8.42 -17.76
CA VAL A 49 -15.76 8.26 -18.70
C VAL A 49 -16.97 7.67 -17.99
N LYS A 50 -18.19 7.94 -18.51
CA LYS A 50 -19.45 7.51 -17.89
C LYS A 50 -19.56 6.00 -17.63
N ASN A 51 -18.93 5.20 -18.51
CA ASN A 51 -18.89 3.72 -18.39
C ASN A 51 -17.47 3.27 -18.76
N PRO A 52 -16.55 3.19 -17.82
CA PRO A 52 -15.20 2.67 -18.09
C PRO A 52 -15.29 1.21 -18.53
N SER A 53 -14.40 0.81 -19.44
CA SER A 53 -14.36 -0.58 -19.90
C SER A 53 -13.91 -1.52 -18.77
N GLN A 54 -14.35 -2.77 -18.82
CA GLN A 54 -13.92 -3.78 -17.88
C GLN A 54 -12.38 -3.94 -17.93
N GLU A 55 -11.78 -3.80 -19.11
CA GLU A 55 -10.33 -3.87 -19.28
C GLU A 55 -9.59 -2.73 -18.56
N ASP A 56 -10.12 -1.49 -18.63
CA ASP A 56 -9.51 -0.36 -17.91
C ASP A 56 -9.59 -0.56 -16.38
N ILE A 57 -10.69 -1.13 -15.89
CA ILE A 57 -10.83 -1.49 -14.47
C ILE A 57 -9.79 -2.54 -14.09
N TRP A 58 -9.58 -3.59 -14.89
CA TRP A 58 -8.58 -4.62 -14.61
C TRP A 58 -7.15 -4.09 -14.62
N ARG A 59 -6.87 -3.11 -15.47
CA ARG A 59 -5.55 -2.45 -15.52
C ARG A 59 -5.21 -1.66 -14.25
N LEU A 60 -6.20 -1.36 -13.40
CA LEU A 60 -5.96 -0.70 -12.10
C LEU A 60 -5.33 -1.62 -11.05
N TYR A 61 -5.48 -2.94 -11.18
CA TYR A 61 -4.99 -3.87 -10.17
C TYR A 61 -3.50 -3.74 -9.87
N PRO A 62 -2.61 -3.61 -10.87
CA PRO A 62 -1.20 -3.34 -10.59
C PRO A 62 -0.96 -2.06 -9.78
N ALA A 63 -1.76 -1.01 -10.01
CA ALA A 63 -1.66 0.21 -9.21
C ALA A 63 -1.96 -0.07 -7.73
N PHE A 64 -3.05 -0.78 -7.45
CA PHE A 64 -3.44 -1.11 -6.06
C PHE A 64 -2.44 -2.01 -5.37
N VAL A 65 -1.95 -3.04 -6.04
CA VAL A 65 -0.94 -3.93 -5.49
C VAL A 65 0.30 -3.14 -5.06
N ASN A 66 0.79 -2.25 -5.92
CA ASN A 66 1.98 -1.45 -5.63
C ASN A 66 1.72 -0.43 -4.52
N LEU A 67 0.60 0.30 -4.54
CA LEU A 67 0.24 1.26 -3.48
C LEU A 67 0.07 0.56 -2.13
N SER A 68 -0.60 -0.59 -2.09
CA SER A 68 -0.79 -1.37 -0.86
C SER A 68 0.53 -1.88 -0.31
N PHE A 69 1.45 -2.31 -1.18
CA PHE A 69 2.76 -2.79 -0.76
C PHE A 69 3.63 -1.66 -0.21
N SER A 70 3.56 -0.48 -0.83
CA SER A 70 4.17 0.74 -0.27
C SER A 70 3.65 1.03 1.15
N CYS A 71 2.33 1.01 1.34
CA CYS A 71 1.71 1.21 2.67
C CYS A 71 2.18 0.17 3.69
N GLU A 72 2.22 -1.10 3.29
CA GLU A 72 2.66 -2.19 4.16
C GLU A 72 4.08 -1.97 4.68
N ILE A 73 5.02 -1.66 3.80
CA ILE A 73 6.42 -1.43 4.16
C ILE A 73 6.52 -0.29 5.16
N ILE A 74 5.87 0.84 4.92
CA ILE A 74 5.99 2.02 5.77
C ILE A 74 5.30 1.80 7.13
N LEU A 75 4.14 1.14 7.17
CA LEU A 75 3.50 0.81 8.44
C LEU A 75 4.37 -0.12 9.31
N LYS A 76 5.12 -1.04 8.70
CA LYS A 76 6.11 -1.88 9.39
C LYS A 76 7.26 -1.05 9.94
N LEU A 77 7.76 -0.07 9.18
CA LEU A 77 8.77 0.88 9.66
C LEU A 77 8.27 1.73 10.84
N PHE A 78 7.03 2.20 10.79
CA PHE A 78 6.40 2.90 11.91
C PHE A 78 6.34 2.03 13.16
N TYR A 79 5.93 0.77 13.00
CA TYR A 79 5.87 -0.15 14.13
C TYR A 79 7.26 -0.41 14.73
N GLU A 80 8.27 -0.58 13.90
CA GLU A 80 9.65 -0.75 14.35
C GLU A 80 10.17 0.51 15.06
N ASN A 81 9.85 1.70 14.52
CA ASN A 81 10.20 2.96 15.18
C ASN A 81 9.46 3.15 16.53
N ASP A 82 8.22 2.70 16.65
CA ASP A 82 7.43 2.80 17.88
C ASP A 82 7.94 1.84 18.99
N TYR A 83 8.37 0.64 18.61
CA TYR A 83 8.58 -0.46 19.56
C TYR A 83 9.96 -1.14 19.50
N GLY A 84 10.80 -0.76 18.53
CA GLY A 84 12.13 -1.37 18.35
C GLY A 84 12.09 -2.85 17.93
N LYS A 85 11.01 -3.30 17.29
CA LYS A 85 10.83 -4.69 16.85
C LYS A 85 9.97 -4.78 15.60
N ILE A 86 10.17 -5.86 14.83
CA ILE A 86 9.46 -6.12 13.60
C ILE A 86 8.05 -6.65 13.88
N VAL A 87 7.08 -6.24 13.07
CA VAL A 87 5.72 -6.78 13.06
C VAL A 87 5.51 -7.69 11.86
N SER A 88 4.81 -8.80 12.09
CA SER A 88 4.34 -9.72 11.04
C SER A 88 2.91 -9.38 10.60
N GLY A 89 2.55 -9.84 9.39
CA GLY A 89 1.23 -9.67 8.80
C GLY A 89 1.24 -8.75 7.60
N HIS A 90 0.10 -8.73 6.88
CA HIS A 90 -0.06 -8.02 5.61
C HIS A 90 -1.34 -7.19 5.56
N LYS A 91 -2.24 -7.37 6.53
CA LYS A 91 -3.52 -6.65 6.59
C LYS A 91 -3.27 -5.24 7.08
N LEU A 92 -3.48 -4.25 6.22
CA LEU A 92 -3.13 -2.85 6.48
C LEU A 92 -3.74 -2.31 7.77
N TYR A 93 -5.01 -2.64 8.07
CA TYR A 93 -5.64 -2.23 9.31
C TYR A 93 -5.29 -3.16 10.47
N LYS A 94 -5.71 -4.43 10.40
CA LYS A 94 -5.70 -5.36 11.54
C LYS A 94 -4.29 -5.72 12.01
N ASP A 95 -3.39 -6.01 11.06
CA ASP A 95 -2.08 -6.52 11.38
C ASP A 95 -1.03 -5.42 11.56
N LEU A 96 -1.28 -4.24 10.97
CA LEU A 96 -0.29 -3.16 10.92
C LEU A 96 -0.78 -1.89 11.62
N PHE A 97 -1.67 -1.10 11.02
CA PHE A 97 -2.07 0.20 11.54
C PHE A 97 -2.62 0.12 12.97
N ASN A 98 -3.50 -0.83 13.26
CA ASN A 98 -4.12 -0.97 14.58
C ASN A 98 -3.11 -1.31 15.70
N LYS A 99 -1.94 -1.83 15.34
CA LYS A 99 -0.86 -2.17 16.28
C LYS A 99 0.13 -1.04 16.53
N LEU A 100 0.08 0.05 15.79
CA LEU A 100 0.92 1.23 16.01
C LEU A 100 0.60 1.90 17.36
N SER A 101 1.54 2.71 17.85
CA SER A 101 1.29 3.58 19.00
C SER A 101 0.14 4.56 18.70
N ASP A 102 -0.53 5.05 19.74
CA ASP A 102 -1.63 6.02 19.58
C ASP A 102 -1.14 7.31 18.94
N ASN A 103 0.11 7.71 19.21
CA ASN A 103 0.73 8.87 18.58
C ASN A 103 0.91 8.66 17.07
N SER A 104 1.47 7.53 16.64
CA SER A 104 1.66 7.21 15.23
C SER A 104 0.34 7.08 14.50
N LYS A 105 -0.66 6.39 15.11
CA LYS A 105 -2.02 6.32 14.57
C LYS A 105 -2.62 7.70 14.36
N LYS A 106 -2.52 8.57 15.35
CA LYS A 106 -3.06 9.94 15.29
C LYS A 106 -2.40 10.75 14.17
N ILE A 107 -1.08 10.77 14.11
CA ILE A 107 -0.34 11.53 13.09
C ILE A 107 -0.72 11.05 11.68
N ILE A 108 -0.75 9.75 11.46
CA ILE A 108 -1.08 9.16 10.15
C ILE A 108 -2.53 9.48 9.77
N SER A 109 -3.50 9.27 10.69
CA SER A 109 -4.91 9.53 10.39
C SER A 109 -5.17 11.03 10.15
N ASP A 110 -4.68 11.92 11.01
CA ASP A 110 -4.91 13.36 10.90
C ASP A 110 -4.37 13.90 9.55
N LEU A 111 -3.17 13.51 9.16
CA LEU A 111 -2.58 13.98 7.89
C LEU A 111 -3.29 13.39 6.67
N THR A 112 -3.70 12.12 6.72
CA THR A 112 -4.46 11.52 5.62
C THR A 112 -5.84 12.16 5.48
N ILE A 113 -6.55 12.37 6.58
CA ILE A 113 -7.86 13.03 6.60
C ILE A 113 -7.75 14.44 6.04
N ASN A 114 -6.76 15.22 6.49
CA ASN A 114 -6.54 16.57 5.99
C ASN A 114 -6.21 16.59 4.48
N ALA A 115 -5.40 15.64 4.01
CA ALA A 115 -5.07 15.54 2.58
C ALA A 115 -6.32 15.21 1.74
N ILE A 116 -7.20 14.33 2.21
CA ILE A 116 -8.47 14.01 1.52
C ILE A 116 -9.39 15.22 1.50
N LYS A 117 -9.57 15.90 2.64
CA LYS A 117 -10.42 17.11 2.73
C LYS A 117 -9.97 18.20 1.76
N ASN A 118 -8.67 18.44 1.67
CA ASN A 118 -8.10 19.46 0.79
C ASN A 118 -8.31 19.14 -0.70
N ASN A 119 -8.44 17.86 -1.06
CA ASN A 119 -8.59 17.45 -2.45
C ASN A 119 -10.06 17.33 -2.90
N SER A 120 -11.01 17.13 -1.97
CA SER A 120 -12.40 16.78 -2.32
C SER A 120 -13.47 17.67 -1.68
N GLU A 121 -13.11 18.69 -0.90
CA GLU A 121 -14.06 19.56 -0.15
C GLU A 121 -15.08 18.75 0.68
N SER A 122 -14.71 17.54 1.14
CA SER A 122 -15.60 16.61 1.82
C SER A 122 -15.47 16.69 3.35
N ASP A 123 -16.55 16.41 4.05
CA ASP A 123 -16.55 16.23 5.51
C ASP A 123 -15.96 14.87 5.94
N TYR A 124 -14.79 14.53 5.39
CA TYR A 124 -14.14 13.26 5.66
C TYR A 124 -13.71 13.13 7.11
N THR A 125 -14.18 12.08 7.81
CA THR A 125 -13.99 11.89 9.26
C THR A 125 -13.03 10.75 9.58
N ASN A 126 -12.68 10.62 10.87
CA ASN A 126 -11.86 9.50 11.34
C ASN A 126 -12.58 8.15 11.18
N GLU A 127 -13.91 8.10 11.35
CA GLU A 127 -14.71 6.90 11.13
C GLU A 127 -14.66 6.47 9.66
N MET A 128 -14.70 7.43 8.72
CA MET A 128 -14.57 7.18 7.29
C MET A 128 -13.16 6.68 6.97
N PHE A 129 -12.12 7.29 7.54
CA PHE A 129 -10.74 6.83 7.39
C PHE A 129 -10.57 5.37 7.83
N ILE A 130 -11.06 5.01 9.01
CA ILE A 130 -10.99 3.63 9.52
C ILE A 130 -11.80 2.67 8.64
N SER A 131 -12.98 3.09 8.16
CA SER A 131 -13.80 2.29 7.24
C SER A 131 -13.07 1.99 5.95
N ASP A 132 -12.45 3.00 5.32
CA ASP A 132 -11.76 2.86 4.05
C ASP A 132 -10.45 2.07 4.19
N LEU A 133 -9.73 2.26 5.31
CA LEU A 133 -8.56 1.45 5.62
C LEU A 133 -8.92 -0.03 5.81
N LYS A 134 -10.05 -0.34 6.47
CA LYS A 134 -10.56 -1.72 6.59
C LYS A 134 -10.97 -2.32 5.25
N LYS A 135 -11.61 -1.54 4.37
CA LYS A 135 -11.94 -2.00 3.01
C LYS A 135 -10.68 -2.31 2.20
N SER A 136 -9.62 -1.52 2.40
CA SER A 136 -8.32 -1.71 1.75
C SER A 136 -7.45 -2.79 2.43
N GLU A 137 -7.90 -3.37 3.54
CA GLU A 137 -7.11 -4.28 4.39
C GLU A 137 -6.52 -5.48 3.65
N ASN A 138 -7.27 -5.99 2.70
CA ASN A 138 -6.89 -7.20 1.95
C ASN A 138 -6.47 -6.89 0.50
N THR A 139 -6.35 -5.61 0.12
CA THR A 139 -6.10 -5.22 -1.26
C THR A 139 -4.88 -5.94 -1.83
N PHE A 140 -3.77 -5.96 -1.11
CA PHE A 140 -2.55 -6.65 -1.56
C PHE A 140 -2.77 -8.16 -1.80
N ALA A 141 -3.48 -8.84 -0.92
CA ALA A 141 -3.71 -10.28 -1.03
C ALA A 141 -4.75 -10.61 -2.11
N HIS A 142 -5.86 -9.88 -2.14
CA HIS A 142 -6.94 -10.11 -3.09
C HIS A 142 -6.56 -9.71 -4.52
N GLU A 143 -5.88 -8.58 -4.68
CA GLU A 143 -5.55 -8.06 -5.99
C GLU A 143 -4.42 -8.86 -6.67
N ARG A 144 -3.49 -9.42 -5.91
CA ARG A 144 -2.44 -10.31 -6.44
C ARG A 144 -3.00 -11.61 -7.02
N TYR A 145 -4.14 -12.08 -6.48
CA TYR A 145 -4.84 -13.28 -6.91
C TYR A 145 -6.19 -12.97 -7.58
N SER A 146 -6.29 -11.81 -8.23
CA SER A 146 -7.53 -11.35 -8.89
C SER A 146 -8.06 -12.30 -9.96
N PHE A 147 -7.22 -13.16 -10.52
CA PHE A 147 -7.64 -14.24 -11.43
C PHE A 147 -8.41 -15.37 -10.73
N GLU A 148 -8.38 -15.43 -9.38
CA GLU A 148 -9.17 -16.37 -8.57
C GLU A 148 -10.51 -15.75 -8.14
N ILE A 149 -11.01 -14.74 -8.84
CA ILE A 149 -12.24 -14.02 -8.47
C ILE A 149 -13.42 -14.97 -8.37
N ILE A 150 -14.03 -14.98 -7.20
CA ILE A 150 -15.27 -15.73 -6.96
C ILE A 150 -16.41 -14.97 -7.65
N PRO A 151 -17.12 -15.58 -8.64
CA PRO A 151 -18.24 -14.94 -9.31
C PRO A 151 -19.27 -14.43 -8.29
N GLY A 152 -19.72 -13.18 -8.46
CA GLY A 152 -20.75 -12.57 -7.61
C GLY A 152 -20.23 -11.80 -6.39
N LYS A 153 -18.91 -11.73 -6.14
CA LYS A 153 -18.37 -10.78 -5.17
C LYS A 153 -18.02 -9.47 -5.83
N SER A 154 -18.60 -8.37 -5.33
CA SER A 154 -18.21 -7.00 -5.66
C SER A 154 -17.09 -6.57 -4.72
N TYR A 155 -15.96 -6.20 -5.28
CA TYR A 155 -14.84 -5.60 -4.54
C TYR A 155 -14.86 -4.10 -4.78
N GLY A 156 -15.21 -3.31 -3.76
CA GLY A 156 -15.13 -1.85 -3.83
C GLY A 156 -13.67 -1.40 -3.72
N LEU A 157 -13.08 -1.00 -4.84
CA LEU A 157 -11.74 -0.44 -4.87
C LEU A 157 -11.79 1.01 -4.36
N GLN A 158 -11.07 1.29 -3.28
CA GLN A 158 -10.94 2.63 -2.71
C GLN A 158 -9.68 3.31 -3.26
N CYS A 159 -9.72 3.63 -4.58
CA CYS A 159 -8.55 4.14 -5.32
C CYS A 159 -7.98 5.41 -4.73
N ASP A 160 -8.81 6.42 -4.57
CA ASP A 160 -8.40 7.75 -4.13
C ASP A 160 -7.89 7.73 -2.68
N PHE A 161 -8.55 6.92 -1.83
CA PHE A 161 -8.09 6.69 -0.47
C PHE A 161 -6.70 6.08 -0.44
N LEU A 162 -6.49 4.96 -1.13
CA LEU A 162 -5.24 4.23 -1.07
C LEU A 162 -4.07 5.04 -1.65
N LEU A 163 -4.31 5.80 -2.72
CA LEU A 163 -3.33 6.72 -3.29
C LEU A 163 -2.94 7.80 -2.29
N THR A 164 -3.93 8.47 -1.69
CA THR A 164 -3.71 9.54 -0.70
C THR A 164 -3.03 9.00 0.56
N PHE A 165 -3.45 7.84 1.04
CA PHE A 165 -2.88 7.17 2.20
C PHE A 165 -1.41 6.78 1.97
N SER A 166 -1.12 6.12 0.84
CA SER A 166 0.25 5.75 0.46
C SER A 166 1.15 6.97 0.33
N ARG A 167 0.67 8.06 -0.31
CA ARG A 167 1.39 9.33 -0.40
C ARG A 167 1.71 9.92 0.96
N THR A 168 0.72 9.96 1.85
CA THR A 168 0.87 10.49 3.22
C THR A 168 1.92 9.69 3.99
N LEU A 169 1.86 8.37 3.93
CA LEU A 169 2.83 7.48 4.58
C LEU A 169 4.24 7.72 4.06
N ASN A 170 4.43 7.86 2.74
CA ASN A 170 5.74 8.14 2.14
C ASN A 170 6.32 9.50 2.58
N ILE A 171 5.47 10.51 2.72
CA ILE A 171 5.89 11.81 3.28
C ILE A 171 6.36 11.65 4.72
N LEU A 172 5.58 10.97 5.55
CA LEU A 172 5.89 10.75 6.96
C LEU A 172 7.13 9.87 7.17
N ALA A 173 7.35 8.88 6.32
CA ALA A 173 8.50 8.00 6.39
C ALA A 173 9.85 8.74 6.31
N LYS A 174 9.89 9.93 5.70
CA LYS A 174 11.09 10.77 5.63
C LYS A 174 11.54 11.28 7.00
N SER A 175 10.64 11.34 7.98
CA SER A 175 10.94 11.76 9.36
C SER A 175 11.30 10.61 10.30
N LEU A 176 11.07 9.36 9.91
CA LEU A 176 11.48 8.18 10.71
C LEU A 176 13.02 8.09 10.74
N LYS A 177 13.56 7.70 11.89
CA LYS A 177 15.01 7.53 12.09
C LYS A 177 15.49 6.19 11.59
#